data_a65656b31074cf7bf8a4ef73abf2a13c
#
_entry.id   a65656b31074cf7bf8a4ef73abf2a13c
#
_cell.length_a   1.000
_cell.length_b   1.000
_cell.length_c   1.000
_cell.angle_alpha   90.00
_cell.angle_beta   90.00
_cell.angle_gamma   90.00
#
_symmetry.space_group_name_H-M   'P 1'
#
loop_
_entity.id
_entity.type
_entity.pdbx_description
1 polymer ?
#
loop_
_entity_poly.entity_id
_entity_poly.type
_entity_poly.pdbx_seq_one_letter_code
_entity_poly.pdbx_strand_id
1 'polypeptide(L)'
;KSIGVWGQRHLRYLKQHRKVLYTNLLTSGKLNSYLTDIDEQAEDMFLRLVKQMSEREGVSEQLKTENQMEWVGRMNNIRSRAMEIVYSTMIYDFQGANLYFDHFELNSSKDIPKTFWKYYDLYRRHKITLSQYSESSGLQTWEIKNYLKAIEEEQRKFIENPKQI
;
A
#
# COMPACT_ATOMS: atom_id res chain seq x y z
N LYS A 1 -21.49 2.14 -1.77
CA LYS A 1 -20.74 3.39 -1.67
C LYS A 1 -19.96 3.64 -2.96
N SER A 2 -20.01 4.85 -3.48
CA SER A 2 -19.32 5.18 -4.73
C SER A 2 -17.81 5.29 -4.48
N ILE A 3 -17.04 4.88 -5.51
CA ILE A 3 -15.58 4.92 -5.46
C ILE A 3 -15.12 6.34 -5.83
N GLY A 4 -14.27 6.93 -4.97
CA GLY A 4 -13.72 8.25 -5.20
C GLY A 4 -12.52 8.26 -6.16
N VAL A 5 -11.86 9.40 -6.22
CA VAL A 5 -10.77 9.65 -7.18
C VAL A 5 -9.59 8.67 -6.97
N TRP A 6 -9.22 8.41 -5.73
CA TRP A 6 -8.12 7.51 -5.40
C TRP A 6 -8.41 6.09 -5.87
N GLY A 7 -9.61 5.59 -5.55
CA GLY A 7 -10.04 4.25 -5.93
C GLY A 7 -10.15 4.08 -7.44
N GLN A 8 -10.64 5.10 -8.14
CA GLN A 8 -10.72 5.06 -9.61
C GLN A 8 -9.35 5.02 -10.27
N ARG A 9 -8.38 5.77 -9.74
CA ARG A 9 -7.00 5.73 -10.24
C ARG A 9 -6.39 4.34 -10.02
N HIS A 10 -6.61 3.78 -8.85
CA HIS A 10 -6.12 2.44 -8.54
C HIS A 10 -6.75 1.38 -9.43
N LEU A 11 -8.04 1.50 -9.73
CA LEU A 11 -8.73 0.60 -10.66
C LEU A 11 -8.07 0.61 -12.04
N ARG A 12 -7.78 1.79 -12.58
CA ARG A 12 -7.09 1.90 -13.87
C ARG A 12 -5.71 1.26 -13.83
N TYR A 13 -4.98 1.47 -12.75
CA TYR A 13 -3.68 0.86 -12.56
C TYR A 13 -3.77 -0.67 -12.54
N LEU A 14 -4.72 -1.23 -11.81
CA LEU A 14 -4.93 -2.67 -11.75
C LEU A 14 -5.22 -3.27 -13.12
N LYS A 15 -6.09 -2.62 -13.89
CA LYS A 15 -6.45 -3.07 -15.23
C LYS A 15 -5.26 -3.10 -16.19
N GLN A 16 -4.35 -2.15 -16.06
CA GLN A 16 -3.20 -2.00 -16.96
C GLN A 16 -1.99 -2.81 -16.52
N HIS A 17 -1.74 -2.90 -15.22
CA HIS A 17 -0.48 -3.43 -14.69
C HIS A 17 -0.63 -4.63 -13.76
N ARG A 18 -1.83 -4.89 -13.24
CA ARG A 18 -2.09 -5.97 -12.30
C ARG A 18 -3.34 -6.76 -12.70
N LYS A 19 -3.31 -7.28 -13.91
CA LYS A 19 -4.47 -7.96 -14.53
C LYS A 19 -4.94 -9.19 -13.75
N VAL A 20 -4.00 -9.95 -13.18
CA VAL A 20 -4.35 -11.15 -12.40
C VAL A 20 -5.12 -10.75 -11.14
N LEU A 21 -4.60 -9.77 -10.39
CA LEU A 21 -5.27 -9.28 -9.19
C LEU A 21 -6.64 -8.69 -9.53
N TYR A 22 -6.72 -7.89 -10.59
CA TYR A 22 -7.97 -7.31 -11.08
C TYR A 22 -9.01 -8.40 -11.38
N THR A 23 -8.61 -9.42 -12.14
CA THR A 23 -9.51 -10.51 -12.52
C THR A 23 -9.98 -11.29 -11.29
N ASN A 24 -9.08 -11.59 -10.37
CA ASN A 24 -9.43 -12.31 -9.14
C ASN A 24 -10.40 -11.53 -8.26
N LEU A 25 -10.19 -10.22 -8.11
CA LEU A 25 -11.12 -9.36 -7.36
C LEU A 25 -12.48 -9.26 -8.03
N LEU A 26 -12.47 -9.14 -9.36
CA LEU A 26 -13.71 -9.06 -10.14
C LEU A 26 -14.52 -10.35 -10.03
N THR A 27 -13.91 -11.49 -10.25
CA THR A 27 -14.59 -12.78 -10.24
C THR A 27 -15.04 -13.21 -8.83
N SER A 28 -14.33 -12.80 -7.80
CA SER A 28 -14.72 -13.07 -6.40
C SER A 28 -15.81 -12.13 -5.88
N GLY A 29 -16.17 -11.09 -6.66
CA GLY A 29 -17.14 -10.08 -6.24
C GLY A 29 -16.62 -9.09 -5.21
N LYS A 30 -15.32 -9.04 -4.98
CA LYS A 30 -14.69 -8.20 -3.94
C LYS A 30 -14.11 -6.90 -4.48
N LEU A 31 -14.15 -6.66 -5.79
CA LEU A 31 -13.51 -5.50 -6.40
C LEU A 31 -14.01 -4.18 -5.84
N ASN A 32 -15.32 -4.00 -5.74
CA ASN A 32 -15.89 -2.73 -5.26
C ASN A 32 -15.51 -2.45 -3.80
N SER A 33 -15.59 -3.46 -2.95
CA SER A 33 -15.18 -3.35 -1.55
C SER A 33 -13.69 -3.02 -1.42
N TYR A 34 -12.85 -3.68 -2.21
CA TYR A 34 -11.42 -3.43 -2.26
C TYR A 34 -11.12 -1.97 -2.63
N LEU A 35 -11.75 -1.49 -3.72
CA LEU A 35 -11.51 -0.12 -4.19
C LEU A 35 -12.03 0.94 -3.23
N THR A 36 -13.15 0.66 -2.56
CA THR A 36 -13.70 1.57 -1.54
C THR A 36 -12.74 1.71 -0.36
N ASP A 37 -12.16 0.61 0.10
CA ASP A 37 -11.21 0.63 1.21
C ASP A 37 -9.90 1.33 0.82
N ILE A 38 -9.40 1.10 -0.40
CA ILE A 38 -8.23 1.82 -0.92
C ILE A 38 -8.51 3.32 -0.94
N ASP A 39 -9.68 3.70 -1.44
CA ASP A 39 -10.07 5.10 -1.54
C ASP A 39 -10.10 5.78 -0.17
N GLU A 40 -10.71 5.14 0.82
CA GLU A 40 -10.79 5.66 2.19
C GLU A 40 -9.42 5.78 2.84
N GLN A 41 -8.60 4.75 2.70
CA GLN A 41 -7.27 4.74 3.30
C GLN A 41 -6.32 5.72 2.61
N ALA A 42 -6.44 5.89 1.30
CA ALA A 42 -5.66 6.88 0.57
C ALA A 42 -6.04 8.30 1.00
N GLU A 43 -7.33 8.56 1.16
CA GLU A 43 -7.80 9.87 1.65
C GLU A 43 -7.31 10.15 3.07
N ASP A 44 -7.41 9.18 3.96
CA ASP A 44 -6.92 9.33 5.35
C ASP A 44 -5.42 9.58 5.37
N MET A 45 -4.66 8.85 4.56
CA MET A 45 -3.22 9.04 4.45
C MET A 45 -2.87 10.42 3.92
N PHE A 46 -3.58 10.86 2.88
CA PHE A 46 -3.38 12.19 2.28
C PHE A 46 -3.61 13.30 3.31
N LEU A 47 -4.73 13.26 4.00
CA LEU A 47 -5.07 14.28 5.01
C LEU A 47 -4.06 14.30 6.16
N ARG A 48 -3.64 13.13 6.61
CA ARG A 48 -2.62 13.02 7.66
C ARG A 48 -1.29 13.59 7.22
N LEU A 49 -0.85 13.27 5.99
CA LEU A 49 0.40 13.80 5.44
C LEU A 49 0.36 15.31 5.30
N VAL A 50 -0.74 15.86 4.79
CA VAL A 50 -0.91 17.32 4.65
C VAL A 50 -0.80 17.99 6.02
N LYS A 51 -1.47 17.43 7.03
CA LYS A 51 -1.41 17.96 8.39
C LYS A 51 0.01 17.92 8.95
N GLN A 52 0.68 16.77 8.86
CA GLN A 52 2.04 16.59 9.39
C GLN A 52 3.04 17.51 8.69
N MET A 53 2.96 17.62 7.38
CA MET A 53 3.86 18.46 6.60
C MET A 53 3.63 19.94 6.91
N SER A 54 2.37 20.38 7.00
CA SER A 54 2.06 21.78 7.32
C SER A 54 2.54 22.16 8.71
N GLU A 55 2.39 21.28 9.70
CA GLU A 55 2.90 21.52 11.05
C GLU A 55 4.43 21.60 11.07
N ARG A 56 5.09 20.67 10.37
CA ARG A 56 6.56 20.62 10.30
C ARG A 56 7.15 21.86 9.62
N GLU A 57 6.49 22.36 8.59
CA GLU A 57 6.98 23.49 7.80
C GLU A 57 6.45 24.83 8.29
N GLY A 58 5.69 24.85 9.37
CA GLY A 58 5.17 26.07 9.97
C GLY A 58 4.08 26.76 9.15
N VAL A 59 3.37 26.02 8.30
CA VAL A 59 2.27 26.55 7.49
C VAL A 59 1.00 26.49 8.34
N SER A 60 0.69 27.59 8.99
CA SER A 60 -0.36 27.68 10.01
C SER A 60 -1.50 28.61 9.60
N GLU A 61 -2.57 28.58 10.39
CA GLU A 61 -3.68 29.54 10.25
C GLU A 61 -3.19 30.99 10.45
N GLN A 62 -2.18 31.19 11.28
CA GLN A 62 -1.57 32.51 11.46
C GLN A 62 -0.93 32.98 10.15
N LEU A 63 -0.19 32.15 9.47
CA LEU A 63 0.39 32.48 8.16
C LEU A 63 -0.70 32.82 7.15
N LYS A 64 -1.80 32.09 7.15
CA LYS A 64 -2.94 32.33 6.27
C LYS A 64 -3.52 33.74 6.49
N THR A 65 -3.58 34.16 7.74
CA THR A 65 -4.06 35.50 8.11
C THR A 65 -3.08 36.59 7.72
N GLU A 66 -1.78 36.37 7.97
CA GLU A 66 -0.72 37.36 7.72
C GLU A 66 -0.34 37.50 6.26
N ASN A 67 -0.28 36.38 5.54
CA ASN A 67 0.14 36.33 4.13
C ASN A 67 -0.59 35.19 3.41
N GLN A 68 -1.78 35.47 2.94
CA GLN A 68 -2.63 34.46 2.30
C GLN A 68 -2.01 33.89 1.04
N MET A 69 -1.33 34.68 0.23
CA MET A 69 -0.71 34.20 -1.02
C MET A 69 0.41 33.20 -0.75
N GLU A 70 1.23 33.51 0.25
CA GLU A 70 2.29 32.57 0.67
C GLU A 70 1.70 31.28 1.21
N TRP A 71 0.65 31.38 2.03
CA TRP A 71 -0.05 30.23 2.58
C TRP A 71 -0.60 29.33 1.46
N VAL A 72 -1.26 29.91 0.46
CA VAL A 72 -1.81 29.17 -0.68
C VAL A 72 -0.70 28.46 -1.44
N GLY A 73 0.41 29.14 -1.74
CA GLY A 73 1.53 28.56 -2.46
C GLY A 73 2.16 27.39 -1.70
N ARG A 74 2.39 27.55 -0.41
CA ARG A 74 2.96 26.50 0.43
C ARG A 74 2.02 25.33 0.59
N MET A 75 0.72 25.58 0.80
CA MET A 75 -0.27 24.49 0.91
C MET A 75 -0.42 23.72 -0.39
N ASN A 76 -0.39 24.40 -1.54
CA ASN A 76 -0.42 23.70 -2.83
C ASN A 76 0.80 22.80 -3.03
N ASN A 77 1.98 23.26 -2.62
CA ASN A 77 3.20 22.46 -2.66
C ASN A 77 3.11 21.23 -1.74
N ILE A 78 2.62 21.42 -0.52
CA ILE A 78 2.42 20.35 0.46
C ILE A 78 1.43 19.31 -0.08
N ARG A 79 0.30 19.76 -0.63
CA ARG A 79 -0.70 18.85 -1.20
C ARG A 79 -0.13 18.06 -2.37
N SER A 80 0.64 18.69 -3.24
CA SER A 80 1.27 17.99 -4.37
C SER A 80 2.23 16.90 -3.89
N ARG A 81 3.07 17.21 -2.91
CA ARG A 81 4.01 16.22 -2.35
C ARG A 81 3.28 15.09 -1.64
N ALA A 82 2.23 15.42 -0.87
CA ALA A 82 1.40 14.41 -0.21
C ALA A 82 0.72 13.49 -1.22
N MET A 83 0.18 14.06 -2.31
CA MET A 83 -0.43 13.28 -3.39
C MET A 83 0.57 12.32 -4.03
N GLU A 84 1.79 12.77 -4.30
CA GLU A 84 2.84 11.91 -4.87
C GLU A 84 3.18 10.75 -3.95
N ILE A 85 3.25 11.00 -2.64
CA ILE A 85 3.50 9.95 -1.65
C ILE A 85 2.36 8.92 -1.66
N VAL A 86 1.11 9.39 -1.66
CA VAL A 86 -0.05 8.49 -1.69
C VAL A 86 -0.06 7.68 -2.99
N TYR A 87 0.18 8.32 -4.14
CA TYR A 87 0.23 7.62 -5.43
C TYR A 87 1.28 6.51 -5.43
N SER A 88 2.51 6.83 -5.00
CA SER A 88 3.60 5.85 -4.99
C SER A 88 3.41 4.76 -3.93
N THR A 89 2.74 5.09 -2.84
CA THR A 89 2.56 4.17 -1.71
C THR A 89 1.35 3.26 -1.87
N MET A 90 0.22 3.78 -2.38
CA MET A 90 -1.04 3.05 -2.37
C MET A 90 -1.69 2.86 -3.73
N ILE A 91 -1.46 3.75 -4.69
CA ILE A 91 -2.23 3.78 -5.93
C ILE A 91 -1.51 3.04 -7.07
N TYR A 92 -0.22 3.31 -7.26
CA TYR A 92 0.57 2.79 -8.37
C TYR A 92 1.52 1.67 -8.00
N ASP A 93 1.47 1.20 -6.76
CA ASP A 93 2.30 0.10 -6.30
C ASP A 93 1.43 -1.05 -5.83
N PHE A 94 2.03 -2.23 -5.72
CA PHE A 94 1.38 -3.45 -5.28
C PHE A 94 0.84 -3.35 -3.84
N GLN A 95 1.19 -2.32 -3.16
CA GLN A 95 0.89 -2.12 -1.74
C GLN A 95 -0.60 -2.19 -1.40
N GLY A 96 -1.47 -1.74 -2.31
CA GLY A 96 -2.91 -1.81 -2.11
C GLY A 96 -3.44 -3.21 -1.87
N ALA A 97 -2.80 -4.24 -2.44
CA ALA A 97 -3.21 -5.63 -2.27
C ALA A 97 -3.07 -6.10 -0.82
N ASN A 98 -2.15 -5.53 -0.07
CA ASN A 98 -1.89 -5.94 1.31
C ASN A 98 -3.00 -5.58 2.29
N LEU A 99 -3.81 -4.59 1.96
CA LEU A 99 -4.96 -4.21 2.76
C LEU A 99 -6.01 -5.31 2.78
N TYR A 100 -5.92 -6.23 1.83
CA TYR A 100 -6.86 -7.31 1.62
C TYR A 100 -6.29 -8.69 1.92
N PHE A 101 -5.11 -8.77 2.52
CA PHE A 101 -4.55 -10.06 2.88
C PHE A 101 -5.45 -10.86 3.82
N ASP A 102 -6.21 -10.18 4.67
CA ASP A 102 -7.16 -10.83 5.55
C ASP A 102 -8.45 -11.25 4.83
N HIS A 103 -8.72 -10.69 3.63
CA HIS A 103 -9.94 -10.90 2.86
C HIS A 103 -9.69 -11.55 1.51
N PHE A 104 -8.43 -11.59 1.07
CA PHE A 104 -8.02 -12.09 -0.24
C PHE A 104 -6.84 -13.05 -0.04
N GLU A 105 -7.11 -14.33 -0.16
CA GLU A 105 -6.05 -15.34 -0.07
C GLU A 105 -5.16 -15.26 -1.31
N LEU A 106 -3.85 -15.20 -1.10
CA LEU A 106 -2.90 -15.40 -2.18
C LEU A 106 -3.12 -16.80 -2.73
N ASN A 107 -3.37 -16.91 -4.02
CA ASN A 107 -3.57 -18.21 -4.67
C ASN A 107 -2.28 -19.03 -4.67
N SER A 108 -1.13 -18.38 -4.62
CA SER A 108 0.15 -19.07 -4.49
C SER A 108 1.27 -18.10 -4.13
N SER A 109 2.37 -18.64 -3.61
CA SER A 109 3.60 -17.89 -3.37
C SER A 109 4.20 -17.25 -4.63
N LYS A 110 3.70 -17.61 -5.82
CA LYS A 110 4.13 -17.02 -7.10
C LYS A 110 3.70 -15.56 -7.26
N ASP A 111 2.70 -15.12 -6.50
CA ASP A 111 2.22 -13.73 -6.54
C ASP A 111 3.10 -12.77 -5.73
N ILE A 112 4.05 -13.31 -4.98
CA ILE A 112 4.99 -12.51 -4.20
C ILE A 112 6.11 -12.00 -5.12
N PRO A 113 6.46 -10.69 -5.06
CA PRO A 113 7.51 -10.15 -5.92
C PRO A 113 8.86 -10.85 -5.76
N LYS A 114 9.61 -10.94 -6.85
CA LYS A 114 10.95 -11.56 -6.83
C LYS A 114 11.91 -10.86 -5.88
N THR A 115 11.76 -9.55 -5.72
CA THR A 115 12.58 -8.75 -4.80
C THR A 115 12.40 -9.18 -3.34
N PHE A 116 11.20 -9.66 -2.98
CA PHE A 116 10.96 -10.22 -1.66
C PHE A 116 11.83 -11.46 -1.43
N TRP A 117 11.84 -12.40 -2.38
CA TRP A 117 12.57 -13.65 -2.25
C TRP A 117 14.08 -13.48 -2.20
N LYS A 118 14.59 -12.42 -2.83
CA LYS A 118 16.04 -12.15 -2.87
C LYS A 118 16.64 -11.98 -1.47
N TYR A 119 15.88 -11.41 -0.54
CA TYR A 119 16.36 -11.11 0.82
C TYR A 119 15.66 -11.97 1.89
N TYR A 120 14.73 -12.82 1.49
CA TYR A 120 13.91 -13.60 2.42
C TYR A 120 14.77 -14.51 3.31
N ASP A 121 15.71 -15.22 2.73
CA ASP A 121 16.57 -16.16 3.47
C ASP A 121 17.45 -15.42 4.49
N LEU A 122 17.99 -14.28 4.14
CA LEU A 122 18.78 -13.46 5.04
C LEU A 122 17.95 -12.99 6.25
N TYR A 123 16.73 -12.56 6.00
CA TYR A 123 15.84 -12.13 7.08
C TYR A 123 15.46 -13.32 7.98
N ARG A 124 15.12 -14.44 7.40
CA ARG A 124 14.76 -15.67 8.14
C ARG A 124 15.89 -16.15 9.04
N ARG A 125 17.14 -16.00 8.61
CA ARG A 125 18.32 -16.36 9.38
C ARG A 125 18.79 -15.27 10.36
N HIS A 126 18.00 -14.21 10.53
CA HIS A 126 18.33 -13.07 11.39
C HIS A 126 19.62 -12.33 11.00
N LYS A 127 19.98 -12.36 9.71
CA LYS A 127 21.17 -11.65 9.19
C LYS A 127 20.86 -10.20 8.86
N ILE A 128 19.61 -9.85 8.61
CA ILE A 128 19.16 -8.47 8.36
C ILE A 128 17.91 -8.20 9.19
N THR A 129 17.72 -6.92 9.52
CA THR A 129 16.52 -6.43 10.22
C THR A 129 15.39 -6.20 9.21
N LEU A 130 14.17 -6.00 9.72
CA LEU A 130 13.02 -5.66 8.87
C LEU A 130 13.25 -4.35 8.12
N SER A 131 13.87 -3.35 8.76
CA SER A 131 14.22 -2.08 8.12
C SER A 131 15.21 -2.27 6.98
N GLN A 132 16.25 -3.09 7.20
CA GLN A 132 17.23 -3.42 6.16
C GLN A 132 16.60 -4.20 5.01
N TYR A 133 15.68 -5.09 5.31
CA TYR A 133 14.92 -5.84 4.31
C TYR A 133 14.11 -4.88 3.44
N SER A 134 13.37 -3.97 4.07
CA SER A 134 12.59 -2.95 3.37
C SER A 134 13.47 -2.09 2.47
N GLU A 135 14.57 -1.57 2.99
CA GLU A 135 15.50 -0.71 2.27
C GLU A 135 16.11 -1.42 1.05
N SER A 136 16.58 -2.66 1.24
CA SER A 136 17.25 -3.42 0.19
C SER A 136 16.31 -3.92 -0.89
N SER A 137 15.10 -4.33 -0.53
CA SER A 137 14.11 -4.88 -1.47
C SER A 137 13.28 -3.81 -2.17
N GLY A 138 13.23 -2.59 -1.62
CA GLY A 138 12.32 -1.55 -2.09
C GLY A 138 10.87 -1.76 -1.66
N LEU A 139 10.60 -2.79 -0.86
CA LEU A 139 9.26 -3.09 -0.34
C LEU A 139 9.04 -2.39 1.00
N GLN A 140 7.80 -2.00 1.27
CA GLN A 140 7.45 -1.42 2.57
C GLN A 140 7.43 -2.49 3.66
N THR A 141 7.71 -2.08 4.91
CA THR A 141 7.74 -3.02 6.04
C THR A 141 6.43 -3.78 6.23
N TRP A 142 5.30 -3.10 6.07
CA TRP A 142 3.98 -3.73 6.20
C TRP A 142 3.70 -4.72 5.08
N GLU A 143 4.21 -4.45 3.89
CA GLU A 143 4.14 -5.34 2.73
C GLU A 143 4.89 -6.64 3.00
N ILE A 144 6.13 -6.51 3.50
CA ILE A 144 6.96 -7.65 3.88
C ILE A 144 6.27 -8.49 4.96
N LYS A 145 5.71 -7.84 5.99
CA LYS A 145 4.99 -8.53 7.07
C LYS A 145 3.81 -9.35 6.55
N ASN A 146 3.07 -8.80 5.59
CA ASN A 146 1.93 -9.50 4.99
C ASN A 146 2.35 -10.71 4.17
N TYR A 147 3.43 -10.59 3.42
CA TYR A 147 3.98 -11.74 2.67
C TYR A 147 4.49 -12.83 3.62
N LEU A 148 5.17 -12.44 4.70
CA LEU A 148 5.63 -13.39 5.72
C LEU A 148 4.46 -14.12 6.36
N LYS A 149 3.39 -13.41 6.68
CA LYS A 149 2.17 -13.99 7.25
C LYS A 149 1.54 -15.00 6.29
N ALA A 150 1.45 -14.67 5.01
CA ALA A 150 0.90 -15.55 4.00
C ALA A 150 1.73 -16.84 3.85
N ILE A 151 3.06 -16.72 3.87
CA ILE A 151 3.96 -17.88 3.84
C ILE A 151 3.76 -18.77 5.05
N GLU A 152 3.66 -18.16 6.23
CA GLU A 152 3.41 -18.88 7.48
C GLU A 152 2.11 -19.67 7.44
N GLU A 153 1.05 -19.07 6.93
CA GLU A 153 -0.25 -19.73 6.77
C GLU A 153 -0.20 -20.89 5.77
N GLU A 154 0.49 -20.74 4.66
CA GLU A 154 0.70 -21.84 3.70
C GLU A 154 1.45 -22.99 4.34
N GLN A 155 2.53 -22.69 5.08
CA GLN A 155 3.31 -23.69 5.78
C GLN A 155 2.49 -24.43 6.83
N ARG A 156 1.66 -23.70 7.57
CA ARG A 156 0.78 -24.29 8.58
C ARG A 156 -0.24 -25.24 7.93
N LYS A 157 -0.87 -24.81 6.83
CA LYS A 157 -1.82 -25.64 6.08
C LYS A 157 -1.15 -26.90 5.55
N PHE A 158 0.10 -26.80 5.10
CA PHE A 158 0.87 -27.94 4.63
C PHE A 158 1.14 -28.97 5.76
N ILE A 159 1.49 -28.49 6.95
CA ILE A 159 1.74 -29.34 8.12
C ILE A 159 0.44 -30.02 8.57
N GLU A 160 -0.69 -29.31 8.57
CA GLU A 160 -1.99 -29.83 8.98
C GLU A 160 -2.61 -30.78 7.97
N ASN A 161 -2.33 -30.57 6.66
CA ASN A 161 -2.92 -31.38 5.60
C ASN A 161 -1.96 -31.55 4.41
N PRO A 162 -0.93 -32.44 4.54
CA PRO A 162 0.10 -32.61 3.52
C PRO A 162 -0.42 -33.12 2.17
N LYS A 163 -1.64 -33.66 2.12
CA LYS A 163 -2.22 -34.25 0.88
C LYS A 163 -2.85 -33.21 -0.04
N GLN A 164 -2.94 -31.93 0.35
CA GLN A 164 -3.55 -30.85 -0.44
C GLN A 164 -2.57 -30.07 -1.32
N ILE A 165 -1.33 -30.51 -1.41
CA ILE A 165 -0.33 -29.81 -2.22
C ILE A 165 -0.09 -30.50 -3.54
#